data_a4816412113244c36d81d074f3e7154e
#
_entry.id   a4816412113244c36d81d074f3e7154e
#
_cell.length_a   1.000
_cell.length_b   1.000
_cell.length_c   1.000
_cell.angle_alpha   90.00
_cell.angle_beta   90.00
_cell.angle_gamma   90.00
#
_symmetry.space_group_name_H-M   'P 1'
#
loop_
_entity.id
_entity.type
_entity.pdbx_description
1 polymer ?
#
loop_
_entity_poly.entity_id
_entity_poly.type
_entity_poly.pdbx_seq_one_letter_code
_entity_poly.pdbx_strand_id
1 'polypeptide(L)'
;MGQSGAPTLVIRIDDLGALHSVNEACIQTYRSGIARSVEVMPVAAWYPEAIKMLKENPGLDVGLHLVITSEWENVKWRPLTHCPSLTDENGYFYPMMFPNPAYPGQSIMEQKWDIKEIEQESARR
;
A
#
# COMPACT_ATOMS: atom_id res chain seq x y z
N MET A 1 -39.69 -12.85 6.82
CA MET A 1 -39.67 -11.39 7.03
C MET A 1 -38.20 -11.00 7.03
N GLY A 2 -37.68 -10.48 5.91
CA GLY A 2 -36.30 -10.01 5.83
C GLY A 2 -36.19 -8.70 6.61
N GLN A 3 -35.28 -8.67 7.57
CA GLN A 3 -34.88 -7.40 8.17
C GLN A 3 -34.16 -6.59 7.06
N SER A 4 -34.80 -5.55 6.59
CA SER A 4 -34.13 -4.51 5.79
C SER A 4 -33.24 -3.70 6.74
N GLY A 5 -32.07 -4.25 7.06
CA GLY A 5 -31.05 -3.46 7.76
C GLY A 5 -30.63 -2.30 6.86
N ALA A 6 -30.48 -1.11 7.40
CA ALA A 6 -29.90 0.01 6.68
C ALA A 6 -28.49 -0.39 6.18
N PRO A 7 -28.08 0.04 4.98
CA PRO A 7 -26.73 -0.25 4.49
C PRO A 7 -25.67 0.29 5.45
N THR A 8 -24.65 -0.52 5.74
CA THR A 8 -23.53 -0.13 6.57
C THR A 8 -22.37 0.30 5.68
N LEU A 9 -21.85 1.49 5.92
CA LEU A 9 -20.67 2.03 5.23
C LEU A 9 -19.43 1.85 6.10
N VAL A 10 -18.39 1.23 5.53
CA VAL A 10 -17.06 1.15 6.13
C VAL A 10 -16.14 2.08 5.36
N ILE A 11 -15.54 3.04 6.06
CA ILE A 11 -14.53 3.94 5.48
C ILE A 11 -13.15 3.43 5.89
N ARG A 12 -12.36 3.08 4.89
CA ARG A 12 -10.97 2.67 5.00
C ARG A 12 -10.07 3.75 4.43
N ILE A 13 -8.90 3.90 5.04
CA ILE A 13 -7.83 4.79 4.60
C ILE A 13 -6.70 3.91 4.05
N ASP A 14 -6.15 4.29 2.90
CA ASP A 14 -5.02 3.59 2.31
C ASP A 14 -3.70 4.37 2.55
N ASP A 15 -2.56 3.76 2.19
CA ASP A 15 -1.22 4.35 2.09
C ASP A 15 -0.58 4.81 3.43
N LEU A 16 -1.03 4.32 4.58
CA LEU A 16 -0.34 4.60 5.84
C LEU A 16 1.11 4.06 5.79
N GLY A 17 2.07 4.91 6.05
CA GLY A 17 3.51 4.61 5.92
C GLY A 17 4.17 5.24 4.71
N ALA A 18 3.40 5.72 3.72
CA ALA A 18 3.94 6.28 2.49
C ALA A 18 4.76 7.56 2.74
N LEU A 19 4.20 8.52 3.46
CA LEU A 19 4.80 9.81 3.80
C LEU A 19 4.38 10.25 5.19
N HIS A 20 5.17 11.13 5.82
CA HIS A 20 4.81 11.76 7.10
C HIS A 20 3.44 12.44 7.06
N SER A 21 3.18 13.26 6.04
CA SER A 21 1.90 13.95 5.88
C SER A 21 0.71 13.00 5.68
N VAL A 22 0.93 11.87 5.03
CA VAL A 22 -0.08 10.80 4.88
C VAL A 22 -0.35 10.15 6.23
N ASN A 23 0.69 9.84 7.01
CA ASN A 23 0.55 9.27 8.34
C ASN A 23 -0.28 10.19 9.25
N GLU A 24 0.05 11.48 9.28
CA GLU A 24 -0.73 12.47 10.06
C GLU A 24 -2.17 12.56 9.60
N ALA A 25 -2.42 12.63 8.29
CA ALA A 25 -3.78 12.71 7.72
C ALA A 25 -4.61 11.45 8.05
N CYS A 26 -4.02 10.26 7.98
CA CYS A 26 -4.68 9.00 8.35
C CYS A 26 -5.14 9.04 9.82
N ILE A 27 -4.25 9.39 10.73
CA ILE A 27 -4.54 9.45 12.17
C ILE A 27 -5.55 10.56 12.48
N GLN A 28 -5.46 11.71 11.83
CA GLN A 28 -6.44 12.78 11.99
C GLN A 28 -7.84 12.35 11.51
N THR A 29 -7.92 11.66 10.37
CA THR A 29 -9.19 11.16 9.81
C THR A 29 -9.82 10.10 10.73
N TYR A 30 -9.02 9.31 11.42
CA TYR A 30 -9.50 8.41 12.47
C TYR A 30 -9.99 9.16 13.70
N ARG A 31 -9.18 10.08 14.25
CA ARG A 31 -9.48 10.77 15.52
C ARG A 31 -10.67 11.73 15.42
N SER A 32 -10.78 12.45 14.32
CA SER A 32 -11.75 13.54 14.13
C SER A 32 -12.76 13.27 13.03
N GLY A 33 -12.63 12.17 12.30
CA GLY A 33 -13.48 11.82 11.17
C GLY A 33 -14.22 10.50 11.34
N ILE A 34 -14.58 9.90 10.22
CA ILE A 34 -15.44 8.72 10.12
C ILE A 34 -14.68 7.42 9.81
N ALA A 35 -13.39 7.51 9.49
CA ALA A 35 -12.60 6.32 9.19
C ALA A 35 -12.34 5.46 10.44
N ARG A 36 -12.38 4.16 10.28
CA ARG A 36 -12.16 3.19 11.38
C ARG A 36 -11.21 2.07 11.00
N SER A 37 -10.81 2.01 9.73
CA SER A 37 -9.86 1.04 9.21
C SER A 37 -8.78 1.74 8.38
N VAL A 38 -7.56 1.21 8.38
CA VAL A 38 -6.42 1.74 7.61
C VAL A 38 -5.57 0.59 7.07
N GLU A 39 -5.02 0.79 5.88
CA GLU A 39 -4.07 -0.14 5.27
C GLU A 39 -2.65 0.41 5.36
N VAL A 40 -1.75 -0.36 5.98
CA VAL A 40 -0.35 0.06 6.19
C VAL A 40 0.59 -0.54 5.14
N MET A 41 1.54 0.26 4.67
CA MET A 41 2.53 -0.08 3.63
C MET A 41 3.90 -0.43 4.25
N PRO A 42 4.26 -1.70 4.46
CA PRO A 42 5.56 -2.09 5.05
C PRO A 42 6.77 -1.72 4.21
N VAL A 43 6.61 -1.57 2.89
CA VAL A 43 7.69 -1.20 1.95
C VAL A 43 8.03 0.29 1.96
N ALA A 44 7.20 1.11 2.56
CA ALA A 44 7.32 2.56 2.51
C ALA A 44 8.27 3.11 3.57
N ALA A 45 8.94 4.22 3.25
CA ALA A 45 10.01 4.78 4.09
C ALA A 45 9.54 5.31 5.45
N TRP A 46 8.26 5.71 5.57
CA TRP A 46 7.67 6.23 6.81
C TRP A 46 6.90 5.18 7.61
N TYR A 47 7.06 3.90 7.26
CA TYR A 47 6.48 2.77 7.98
C TYR A 47 6.82 2.73 9.49
N PRO A 48 8.08 2.99 9.93
CA PRO A 48 8.39 2.99 11.36
C PRO A 48 7.59 4.03 12.17
N GLU A 49 7.34 5.21 11.60
CA GLU A 49 6.49 6.23 12.20
C GLU A 49 5.02 5.78 12.24
N ALA A 50 4.53 5.21 11.13
CA ALA A 50 3.18 4.65 11.05
C ALA A 50 2.92 3.65 12.17
N ILE A 51 3.85 2.72 12.41
CA ILE A 51 3.74 1.72 13.49
C ILE A 51 3.68 2.37 14.88
N LYS A 52 4.46 3.45 15.11
CA LYS A 52 4.38 4.20 16.35
C LYS A 52 3.00 4.81 16.53
N MET A 53 2.49 5.50 15.50
CA MET A 53 1.17 6.12 15.54
C MET A 53 0.04 5.11 15.72
N LEU A 54 0.13 3.91 15.11
CA LEU A 54 -0.84 2.83 15.32
C LEU A 54 -0.87 2.36 16.77
N LYS A 55 0.28 2.20 17.42
CA LYS A 55 0.35 1.83 18.84
C LYS A 55 -0.30 2.88 19.76
N GLU A 56 -0.27 4.13 19.38
CA GLU A 56 -0.92 5.25 20.08
C GLU A 56 -2.43 5.32 19.79
N ASN A 57 -2.93 4.57 18.80
CA ASN A 57 -4.33 4.56 18.37
C ASN A 57 -4.89 3.12 18.27
N PRO A 58 -4.94 2.36 19.36
CA PRO A 58 -5.25 0.92 19.34
C PRO A 58 -6.69 0.56 18.94
N GLY A 59 -7.56 1.55 18.79
CA GLY A 59 -8.92 1.36 18.30
C GLY A 59 -9.06 1.44 16.77
N LEU A 60 -7.99 1.73 16.05
CA LEU A 60 -7.97 1.74 14.60
C LEU A 60 -7.77 0.31 14.09
N ASP A 61 -8.68 -0.16 13.25
CA ASP A 61 -8.55 -1.45 12.57
C ASP A 61 -7.46 -1.37 11.50
N VAL A 62 -6.52 -2.31 11.50
CA VAL A 62 -5.32 -2.24 10.65
C VAL A 62 -5.26 -3.43 9.71
N GLY A 63 -5.26 -3.13 8.41
CA GLY A 63 -4.98 -4.09 7.35
C GLY A 63 -3.59 -3.91 6.75
N LEU A 64 -3.21 -4.86 5.92
CA LEU A 64 -1.98 -4.84 5.17
C LEU A 64 -2.22 -4.33 3.74
N HIS A 65 -1.56 -3.24 3.35
CA HIS A 65 -1.53 -2.79 1.96
C HIS A 65 -0.50 -3.61 1.17
N LEU A 66 -0.98 -4.53 0.34
CA LEU A 66 -0.11 -5.35 -0.53
C LEU A 66 0.31 -4.54 -1.75
N VAL A 67 1.47 -3.90 -1.65
CA VAL A 67 1.99 -2.99 -2.65
C VAL A 67 3.10 -3.66 -3.46
N ILE A 68 2.88 -3.92 -4.74
CA ILE A 68 3.88 -4.44 -5.69
C ILE A 68 4.15 -3.47 -6.86
N THR A 69 3.66 -2.24 -6.75
CA THR A 69 3.90 -1.15 -7.71
C THR A 69 4.39 0.09 -6.97
N SER A 70 5.04 1.02 -7.66
CA SER A 70 5.53 2.29 -7.13
C SER A 70 5.18 3.42 -8.08
N GLU A 71 3.93 3.83 -8.05
CA GLU A 71 3.27 4.68 -9.05
C GLU A 71 3.70 6.16 -9.03
N TRP A 72 4.24 6.64 -7.91
CA TRP A 72 4.64 8.05 -7.80
C TRP A 72 6.04 8.28 -8.38
N GLU A 73 6.23 9.36 -9.08
CA GLU A 73 7.48 9.66 -9.78
C GLU A 73 8.62 10.01 -8.81
N ASN A 74 8.34 10.82 -7.79
CA ASN A 74 9.35 11.36 -6.88
C ASN A 74 9.43 10.64 -5.53
N VAL A 75 8.57 9.66 -5.29
CA VAL A 75 8.55 8.85 -4.08
C VAL A 75 8.44 7.40 -4.49
N LYS A 76 9.55 6.67 -4.39
CA LYS A 76 9.65 5.29 -4.83
C LYS A 76 9.98 4.38 -3.67
N TRP A 77 9.48 3.16 -3.72
CA TRP A 77 9.82 2.10 -2.78
C TRP A 77 10.32 0.85 -3.49
N ARG A 78 11.09 0.09 -2.72
CA ARG A 78 11.73 -1.15 -3.15
C ARG A 78 11.05 -2.35 -2.51
N PRO A 79 11.13 -3.53 -3.10
CA PRO A 79 10.72 -4.75 -2.43
C PRO A 79 11.49 -4.97 -1.12
N LEU A 80 10.87 -5.68 -0.19
CA LEU A 80 11.52 -6.19 1.04
C LEU A 80 12.39 -7.41 0.76
N THR A 81 12.18 -8.05 -0.39
CA THR A 81 12.90 -9.25 -0.83
C THR A 81 13.60 -9.00 -2.16
N HIS A 82 14.37 -9.98 -2.64
CA HIS A 82 14.99 -9.90 -3.96
C HIS A 82 13.98 -10.30 -5.04
N CYS A 83 13.43 -9.31 -5.76
CA CYS A 83 12.37 -9.47 -6.77
C CYS A 83 12.73 -8.76 -8.09
N PRO A 84 13.77 -9.20 -8.80
CA PRO A 84 14.23 -8.51 -10.01
C PRO A 84 13.21 -8.48 -11.14
N SER A 85 12.25 -9.42 -11.18
CA SER A 85 11.22 -9.43 -12.20
C SER A 85 10.10 -8.39 -11.97
N LEU A 86 10.06 -7.80 -10.76
CA LEU A 86 9.06 -6.82 -10.36
C LEU A 86 9.62 -5.40 -10.29
N THR A 87 10.91 -5.22 -10.60
CA THR A 87 11.61 -3.95 -10.41
C THR A 87 12.26 -3.44 -11.69
N ASP A 88 12.40 -2.13 -11.77
CA ASP A 88 13.17 -1.44 -12.79
C ASP A 88 14.69 -1.63 -12.59
N GLU A 89 15.48 -1.06 -13.50
CA GLU A 89 16.95 -1.11 -13.45
C GLU A 89 17.57 -0.48 -12.18
N ASN A 90 16.83 0.39 -11.50
CA ASN A 90 17.22 1.03 -10.25
C ASN A 90 16.76 0.23 -9.01
N GLY A 91 16.06 -0.89 -9.20
CA GLY A 91 15.54 -1.74 -8.14
C GLY A 91 14.29 -1.22 -7.45
N TYR A 92 13.56 -0.28 -8.04
CA TYR A 92 12.24 0.14 -7.58
C TYR A 92 11.15 -0.67 -8.27
N PHE A 93 10.05 -0.92 -7.60
CA PHE A 93 8.89 -1.50 -8.26
C PHE A 93 8.48 -0.70 -9.49
N TYR A 94 8.04 -1.40 -10.54
CA TYR A 94 7.40 -0.75 -11.69
C TYR A 94 6.20 0.08 -11.24
N PRO A 95 5.91 1.22 -11.91
CA PRO A 95 4.84 2.11 -11.47
C PRO A 95 3.44 1.56 -11.67
N MET A 96 3.25 0.58 -12.58
CA MET A 96 1.93 0.09 -12.95
C MET A 96 1.86 -1.43 -12.97
N MET A 97 0.67 -1.99 -12.71
CA MET A 97 0.39 -3.40 -12.91
C MET A 97 0.13 -3.71 -14.39
N PHE A 98 -0.72 -2.92 -15.03
CA PHE A 98 -1.21 -3.16 -16.39
C PHE A 98 -0.56 -2.21 -17.41
N PRO A 99 -0.41 -2.66 -18.68
CA PRO A 99 0.10 -1.83 -19.76
C PRO A 99 -0.70 -0.53 -19.93
N ASN A 100 0.02 0.56 -20.14
CA ASN A 100 -0.57 1.86 -20.47
C ASN A 100 0.13 2.41 -21.72
N PRO A 101 -0.60 2.66 -22.83
CA PRO A 101 0.01 3.15 -24.07
C PRO A 101 0.74 4.49 -23.94
N ALA A 102 0.40 5.32 -22.96
CA ALA A 102 1.09 6.58 -22.67
C ALA A 102 2.45 6.37 -21.98
N TYR A 103 2.67 5.20 -21.37
CA TYR A 103 3.87 4.86 -20.61
C TYR A 103 4.32 3.42 -20.93
N PRO A 104 4.75 3.14 -22.17
CA PRO A 104 5.11 1.79 -22.60
C PRO A 104 6.31 1.24 -21.81
N GLY A 105 6.27 -0.05 -21.48
CA GLY A 105 7.33 -0.74 -20.75
C GLY A 105 7.36 -0.46 -19.25
N GLN A 106 6.42 0.30 -18.69
CA GLN A 106 6.39 0.69 -17.28
C GLN A 106 5.44 -0.15 -16.42
N SER A 107 4.93 -1.25 -16.93
CA SER A 107 4.07 -2.14 -16.14
C SER A 107 4.70 -3.50 -15.90
N ILE A 108 4.33 -4.13 -14.79
CA ILE A 108 4.76 -5.49 -14.45
C ILE A 108 4.33 -6.48 -15.53
N MET A 109 3.12 -6.34 -16.06
CA MET A 109 2.60 -7.27 -17.07
C MET A 109 3.30 -7.17 -18.44
N GLU A 110 4.06 -6.12 -18.71
CA GLU A 110 4.93 -6.02 -19.89
C GLU A 110 6.29 -6.70 -19.67
N GLN A 111 6.61 -7.09 -18.45
CA GLN A 111 7.86 -7.76 -18.09
C GLN A 111 7.69 -9.28 -18.04
N LYS A 112 8.83 -10.00 -17.93
CA LYS A 112 8.83 -11.44 -17.63
C LYS A 112 8.77 -11.64 -16.10
N TRP A 113 7.64 -11.31 -15.51
CA TRP A 113 7.44 -11.45 -14.06
C TRP A 113 7.38 -12.90 -13.59
N ASP A 114 7.79 -13.16 -12.34
CA ASP A 114 7.78 -14.47 -11.70
C ASP A 114 6.79 -14.46 -10.51
N ILE A 115 5.81 -15.35 -10.56
CA ILE A 115 4.81 -15.51 -9.48
C ILE A 115 5.45 -15.84 -8.13
N LYS A 116 6.58 -16.56 -8.14
CA LYS A 116 7.29 -16.92 -6.90
C LYS A 116 7.88 -15.69 -6.20
N GLU A 117 8.33 -14.69 -6.95
CA GLU A 117 8.80 -13.44 -6.39
C GLU A 117 7.64 -12.65 -5.75
N ILE A 118 6.45 -12.65 -6.37
CA ILE A 118 5.24 -12.05 -5.78
C ILE A 118 4.86 -12.77 -4.49
N GLU A 119 4.84 -14.10 -4.48
CA GLU A 119 4.55 -14.89 -3.29
C GLU A 119 5.55 -14.64 -2.17
N GLN A 120 6.84 -14.63 -2.49
CA GLN A 120 7.92 -14.37 -1.53
C GLN A 120 7.81 -12.95 -0.94
N GLU A 121 7.58 -11.96 -1.76
CA GLU A 121 7.44 -10.56 -1.33
C GLU A 121 6.19 -10.39 -0.46
N SER A 122 5.07 -10.98 -0.85
CA SER A 122 3.82 -10.91 -0.09
C SER A 122 3.94 -11.59 1.28
N ALA A 123 4.71 -12.68 1.39
CA ALA A 123 4.91 -13.40 2.64
C ALA A 123 5.85 -12.68 3.64
N ARG A 124 6.55 -11.62 3.24
CA ARG A 124 7.49 -10.87 4.08
C ARG A 124 6.88 -9.60 4.69
N ARG A 125 5.67 -9.27 4.35
CA ARG A 125 4.93 -8.07 4.81
C ARG A 125 4.00 -8.35 6.00
#